data_9fc63c7751d9077a893c7ee68710d271
#
_entry.id   9fc63c7751d9077a893c7ee68710d271
#
_cell.length_a   1.000
_cell.length_b   1.000
_cell.length_c   1.000
_cell.angle_alpha   90.00
_cell.angle_beta   90.00
_cell.angle_gamma   90.00
#
_symmetry.space_group_name_H-M   'P 1'
#
loop_
_entity.id
_entity.type
_entity.pdbx_description
1 polymer ?
#
loop_
_entity_poly.entity_id
_entity_poly.type
_entity_poly.pdbx_seq_one_letter_code
_entity_poly.pdbx_strand_id
1 'polypeptide(L)'
;GKLFFKVNINDFHCGLRGFSKMAYEKMALKTTGMEFASEMVVKASLNKLRIMEVPTTLSKDGRSRPPHLNTWRDGWRHLRFLLLYSPKWLFMIPGMTLMIIGLIFSAILMVSPIKLEHTTLDYHTLLFTSGALVIGFQFILFYGLTKVYAVEQGLLPKSNKYEKMFQQINLEKGLIFGGVLIIIGLILSCWAFYSWFEINLGDINNNQTIRISIAGITTILLGVQTILFSLYFSILGLNK
;
A
#
# COMPACT_ATOMS: atom_id res chain seq x y z
N GLY A 1 8.03 -14.57 -6.35
CA GLY A 1 6.98 -14.89 -7.31
C GLY A 1 5.92 -15.83 -6.73
N LYS A 2 6.31 -16.96 -6.15
CA LYS A 2 5.35 -17.91 -5.51
C LYS A 2 4.47 -17.22 -4.46
N LEU A 3 5.06 -16.45 -3.57
CA LEU A 3 4.36 -15.75 -2.50
C LEU A 3 3.39 -14.67 -3.03
N PHE A 4 3.81 -13.90 -4.01
CA PHE A 4 3.04 -12.75 -4.52
C PHE A 4 1.89 -13.16 -5.42
N PHE A 5 2.09 -14.16 -6.28
CA PHE A 5 1.16 -14.55 -7.34
C PHE A 5 0.57 -15.96 -7.20
N LYS A 6 0.94 -16.68 -6.14
CA LYS A 6 0.49 -18.07 -5.89
C LYS A 6 0.75 -19.01 -7.07
N VAL A 7 1.88 -18.81 -7.74
CA VAL A 7 2.28 -19.65 -8.89
C VAL A 7 3.06 -20.84 -8.37
N ASN A 8 2.66 -22.02 -8.79
CA ASN A 8 3.37 -23.27 -8.45
C ASN A 8 4.45 -23.59 -9.49
N ILE A 9 5.45 -22.70 -9.62
CA ILE A 9 6.61 -22.85 -10.51
C ILE A 9 7.86 -22.73 -9.67
N ASN A 10 8.83 -23.62 -9.90
CA ASN A 10 10.11 -23.60 -9.17
C ASN A 10 11.12 -22.66 -9.82
N ASP A 11 11.21 -22.64 -11.14
CA ASP A 11 12.11 -21.77 -11.88
C ASP A 11 11.35 -20.65 -12.63
N PHE A 12 11.36 -19.46 -12.03
CA PHE A 12 10.73 -18.26 -12.58
C PHE A 12 11.48 -17.66 -13.77
N HIS A 13 12.75 -18.02 -13.93
CA HIS A 13 13.65 -17.39 -14.90
C HIS A 13 14.15 -18.36 -15.98
N CYS A 14 13.65 -19.58 -16.02
CA CYS A 14 13.99 -20.53 -17.08
C CYS A 14 13.80 -19.90 -18.45
N GLY A 15 14.82 -19.91 -19.28
CA GLY A 15 14.78 -19.36 -20.64
C GLY A 15 14.04 -20.26 -21.63
N LEU A 16 13.98 -21.57 -21.36
CA LEU A 16 13.30 -22.53 -22.24
C LEU A 16 11.82 -22.57 -21.92
N ARG A 17 10.98 -22.00 -22.80
CA ARG A 17 9.52 -21.90 -22.62
C ARG A 17 8.76 -22.17 -23.88
N GLY A 18 7.70 -22.96 -23.78
CA GLY A 18 6.72 -23.15 -24.82
C GLY A 18 5.38 -22.54 -24.45
N PHE A 19 4.69 -21.93 -25.39
CA PHE A 19 3.36 -21.37 -25.21
C PHE A 19 2.59 -21.37 -26.52
N SER A 20 1.26 -21.49 -26.43
CA SER A 20 0.40 -21.36 -27.60
C SER A 20 0.22 -19.90 -28.00
N LYS A 21 -0.08 -19.65 -29.29
CA LYS A 21 -0.39 -18.29 -29.79
C LYS A 21 -1.52 -17.65 -29.00
N MET A 22 -2.59 -18.38 -28.70
CA MET A 22 -3.71 -17.89 -27.91
C MET A 22 -3.31 -17.51 -26.48
N ALA A 23 -2.42 -18.27 -25.83
CA ALA A 23 -1.90 -17.92 -24.51
C ALA A 23 -1.05 -16.65 -24.57
N TYR A 24 -0.20 -16.50 -25.58
CA TYR A 24 0.62 -15.31 -25.80
C TYR A 24 -0.24 -14.05 -25.97
N GLU A 25 -1.25 -14.11 -26.84
CA GLU A 25 -2.18 -13.00 -27.06
C GLU A 25 -2.94 -12.63 -25.78
N LYS A 26 -3.39 -13.63 -25.02
CA LYS A 26 -4.11 -13.42 -23.76
C LYS A 26 -3.22 -12.79 -22.67
N MET A 27 -1.93 -13.11 -22.65
CA MET A 27 -0.98 -12.51 -21.71
C MET A 27 -0.70 -11.04 -22.03
N ALA A 28 -0.84 -10.59 -23.28
CA ALA A 28 -0.61 -9.20 -23.72
C ALA A 28 0.69 -8.60 -23.13
N LEU A 29 1.81 -9.28 -23.36
CA LEU A 29 3.12 -8.91 -22.81
C LEU A 29 3.56 -7.53 -23.32
N LYS A 30 4.14 -6.71 -22.42
CA LYS A 30 4.53 -5.33 -22.72
C LYS A 30 6.01 -5.05 -22.44
N THR A 31 6.64 -5.82 -21.54
CA THR A 31 8.04 -5.56 -21.16
C THR A 31 9.01 -6.14 -22.19
N THR A 32 10.09 -5.41 -22.41
CA THR A 32 11.25 -5.83 -23.22
C THR A 32 12.46 -5.96 -22.31
N GLY A 33 13.19 -7.06 -22.37
CA GLY A 33 14.40 -7.27 -21.57
C GLY A 33 14.23 -8.32 -20.48
N MET A 34 14.97 -8.15 -19.36
CA MET A 34 15.07 -9.18 -18.31
C MET A 34 13.75 -9.44 -17.59
N GLU A 35 12.86 -8.47 -17.53
CA GLU A 35 11.55 -8.57 -16.89
C GLU A 35 10.55 -9.39 -17.70
N PHE A 36 10.77 -9.61 -18.99
CA PHE A 36 9.88 -10.36 -19.90
C PHE A 36 9.56 -11.76 -19.37
N ALA A 37 10.57 -12.48 -18.88
CA ALA A 37 10.39 -13.81 -18.32
C ALA A 37 9.48 -13.83 -17.09
N SER A 38 9.61 -12.83 -16.22
CA SER A 38 8.78 -12.65 -15.04
C SER A 38 7.38 -12.19 -15.40
N GLU A 39 7.23 -11.27 -16.36
CA GLU A 39 5.93 -10.81 -16.84
C GLU A 39 5.10 -11.95 -17.39
N MET A 40 5.70 -12.82 -18.20
CA MET A 40 5.03 -13.98 -18.77
C MET A 40 4.41 -14.87 -17.69
N VAL A 41 5.19 -15.23 -16.66
CA VAL A 41 4.70 -16.08 -15.56
C VAL A 41 3.62 -15.36 -14.75
N VAL A 42 3.83 -14.10 -14.41
CA VAL A 42 2.87 -13.29 -13.65
C VAL A 42 1.56 -13.15 -14.40
N LYS A 43 1.59 -12.76 -15.68
CA LYS A 43 0.37 -12.58 -16.48
C LYS A 43 -0.32 -13.90 -16.80
N ALA A 44 0.43 -14.99 -17.01
CA ALA A 44 -0.16 -16.32 -17.14
C ALA A 44 -0.95 -16.72 -15.89
N SER A 45 -0.38 -16.47 -14.70
CA SER A 45 -1.07 -16.71 -13.43
C SER A 45 -2.29 -15.82 -13.25
N LEU A 46 -2.16 -14.51 -13.46
CA LEU A 46 -3.25 -13.55 -13.32
C LEU A 46 -4.42 -13.86 -14.25
N ASN A 47 -4.13 -14.34 -15.47
CA ASN A 47 -5.14 -14.77 -16.45
C ASN A 47 -5.61 -16.21 -16.24
N LYS A 48 -5.18 -16.87 -15.15
CA LYS A 48 -5.54 -18.27 -14.81
C LYS A 48 -5.22 -19.25 -15.94
N LEU A 49 -4.12 -19.04 -16.66
CA LEU A 49 -3.65 -19.99 -17.66
C LEU A 49 -3.05 -21.20 -16.96
N ARG A 50 -3.21 -22.37 -17.57
CA ARG A 50 -2.59 -23.61 -17.10
C ARG A 50 -1.09 -23.54 -17.36
N ILE A 51 -0.28 -23.64 -16.30
CA ILE A 51 1.17 -23.62 -16.36
C ILE A 51 1.67 -24.98 -15.86
N MET A 52 2.66 -25.55 -16.56
CA MET A 52 3.25 -26.84 -16.22
C MET A 52 4.77 -26.75 -16.39
N GLU A 53 5.51 -27.29 -15.44
CA GLU A 53 6.97 -27.46 -15.54
C GLU A 53 7.26 -28.85 -16.09
N VAL A 54 8.21 -28.89 -17.02
CA VAL A 54 8.73 -30.14 -17.58
C VAL A 54 10.18 -30.27 -17.10
N PRO A 55 10.56 -31.37 -16.43
CA PRO A 55 11.93 -31.59 -16.04
C PRO A 55 12.86 -31.58 -17.25
N THR A 56 13.93 -30.84 -17.12
CA THR A 56 14.99 -30.78 -18.15
C THR A 56 16.36 -30.81 -17.50
N THR A 57 17.36 -31.26 -18.23
CA THR A 57 18.75 -31.29 -17.78
C THR A 57 19.46 -30.04 -18.27
N LEU A 58 20.20 -29.40 -17.36
CA LEU A 58 21.04 -28.26 -17.67
C LEU A 58 22.50 -28.72 -17.82
N SER A 59 23.03 -28.65 -19.02
CA SER A 59 24.45 -28.91 -19.29
C SER A 59 25.30 -27.67 -18.94
N LYS A 60 26.60 -27.90 -18.63
CA LYS A 60 27.52 -26.79 -18.38
C LYS A 60 27.58 -25.85 -19.59
N ASP A 61 27.49 -24.56 -19.32
CA ASP A 61 27.64 -23.53 -20.33
C ASP A 61 29.07 -23.57 -20.89
N GLY A 62 29.20 -23.74 -22.21
CA GLY A 62 30.46 -23.72 -22.91
C GLY A 62 31.06 -22.33 -23.13
N ARG A 63 30.54 -21.30 -22.46
CA ARG A 63 31.01 -19.90 -22.62
C ARG A 63 32.31 -19.68 -21.87
N SER A 64 33.26 -19.04 -22.55
CA SER A 64 34.48 -18.51 -21.93
C SER A 64 34.30 -17.14 -21.28
N ARG A 65 33.14 -16.49 -21.48
CA ARG A 65 32.85 -15.14 -20.94
C ARG A 65 32.18 -15.18 -19.60
N PRO A 66 32.45 -14.21 -18.67
CA PRO A 66 31.73 -14.10 -17.42
C PRO A 66 30.24 -13.82 -17.68
N PRO A 67 29.34 -14.21 -16.77
CA PRO A 67 27.90 -13.95 -16.87
C PRO A 67 27.62 -12.46 -17.04
N HIS A 68 26.75 -12.09 -17.97
CA HIS A 68 26.30 -10.69 -18.16
C HIS A 68 25.36 -10.20 -17.04
N LEU A 69 24.92 -11.11 -16.15
CA LEU A 69 24.00 -10.81 -15.07
C LEU A 69 24.73 -10.16 -13.89
N ASN A 70 24.26 -8.96 -13.52
CA ASN A 70 24.66 -8.31 -12.27
C ASN A 70 23.63 -8.63 -11.20
N THR A 71 23.97 -9.47 -10.23
CA THR A 71 23.06 -10.03 -9.22
C THR A 71 22.26 -8.95 -8.49
N TRP A 72 22.90 -7.85 -8.08
CA TRP A 72 22.23 -6.77 -7.36
C TRP A 72 21.31 -5.94 -8.26
N ARG A 73 21.80 -5.50 -9.41
CA ARG A 73 21.03 -4.66 -10.33
C ARG A 73 19.85 -5.41 -10.92
N ASP A 74 20.07 -6.64 -11.35
CA ASP A 74 19.02 -7.44 -11.97
C ASP A 74 18.06 -7.99 -10.91
N GLY A 75 18.55 -8.37 -9.72
CA GLY A 75 17.72 -8.73 -8.57
C GLY A 75 16.79 -7.59 -8.14
N TRP A 76 17.31 -6.35 -8.08
CA TRP A 76 16.48 -5.18 -7.79
C TRP A 76 15.41 -4.93 -8.84
N ARG A 77 15.74 -5.06 -10.14
CA ARG A 77 14.77 -4.94 -11.25
C ARG A 77 13.64 -5.93 -11.11
N HIS A 78 13.96 -7.20 -10.83
CA HIS A 78 12.96 -8.23 -10.63
C HIS A 78 12.08 -7.97 -9.39
N LEU A 79 12.67 -7.61 -8.26
CA LEU A 79 11.91 -7.28 -7.05
C LEU A 79 10.98 -6.09 -7.31
N ARG A 80 11.48 -5.02 -7.91
CA ARG A 80 10.69 -3.85 -8.28
C ARG A 80 9.52 -4.23 -9.20
N PHE A 81 9.79 -5.05 -10.22
CA PHE A 81 8.75 -5.54 -11.12
C PHE A 81 7.67 -6.32 -10.36
N LEU A 82 8.06 -7.30 -9.54
CA LEU A 82 7.12 -8.11 -8.77
C LEU A 82 6.27 -7.28 -7.81
N LEU A 83 6.86 -6.28 -7.15
CA LEU A 83 6.14 -5.36 -6.26
C LEU A 83 5.14 -4.49 -7.02
N LEU A 84 5.52 -3.93 -8.17
CA LEU A 84 4.64 -3.10 -9.00
C LEU A 84 3.44 -3.89 -9.53
N TYR A 85 3.60 -5.17 -9.86
CA TYR A 85 2.51 -6.05 -10.27
C TYR A 85 1.71 -6.63 -9.09
N SER A 86 2.15 -6.39 -7.86
CA SER A 86 1.46 -6.82 -6.64
C SER A 86 1.22 -5.68 -5.67
N PRO A 87 0.30 -4.74 -5.98
CA PRO A 87 0.00 -3.59 -5.09
C PRO A 87 -0.37 -4.01 -3.66
N LYS A 88 -0.92 -5.22 -3.51
CA LYS A 88 -1.26 -5.78 -2.19
C LYS A 88 -0.04 -5.91 -1.28
N TRP A 89 1.09 -6.40 -1.81
CA TRP A 89 2.31 -6.59 -1.03
C TRP A 89 3.08 -5.28 -0.85
N LEU A 90 3.01 -4.39 -1.84
CA LEU A 90 3.70 -3.11 -1.80
C LEU A 90 3.03 -2.11 -0.85
N PHE A 91 1.70 -2.04 -0.87
CA PHE A 91 0.95 -1.00 -0.17
C PHE A 91 -0.01 -1.56 0.90
N MET A 92 -0.86 -2.55 0.56
CA MET A 92 -1.93 -2.95 1.47
C MET A 92 -1.40 -3.60 2.75
N ILE A 93 -0.44 -4.53 2.66
CA ILE A 93 0.08 -5.25 3.83
C ILE A 93 0.84 -4.31 4.77
N PRO A 94 1.86 -3.55 4.33
CA PRO A 94 2.55 -2.62 5.23
C PRO A 94 1.60 -1.52 5.74
N GLY A 95 0.68 -1.03 4.91
CA GLY A 95 -0.31 -0.05 5.31
C GLY A 95 -1.24 -0.54 6.41
N MET A 96 -1.81 -1.73 6.26
CA MET A 96 -2.66 -2.34 7.30
C MET A 96 -1.90 -2.59 8.60
N THR A 97 -0.66 -3.06 8.52
CA THR A 97 0.17 -3.29 9.72
C THR A 97 0.42 -1.98 10.47
N LEU A 98 0.87 -0.94 9.78
CA LEU A 98 1.11 0.38 10.37
C LEU A 98 -0.18 0.99 10.93
N MET A 99 -1.28 0.90 10.18
CA MET A 99 -2.56 1.45 10.60
C MET A 99 -3.11 0.76 11.86
N ILE A 100 -3.05 -0.57 11.92
CA ILE A 100 -3.55 -1.34 13.07
C ILE A 100 -2.69 -1.05 14.30
N ILE A 101 -1.36 -1.12 14.18
CA ILE A 101 -0.43 -0.80 15.27
C ILE A 101 -0.65 0.64 15.73
N GLY A 102 -0.65 1.59 14.79
CA GLY A 102 -0.87 3.00 15.07
C GLY A 102 -2.20 3.26 15.78
N LEU A 103 -3.29 2.64 15.31
CA LEU A 103 -4.62 2.79 15.90
C LEU A 103 -4.69 2.24 17.34
N ILE A 104 -4.19 1.02 17.56
CA ILE A 104 -4.24 0.36 18.87
C ILE A 104 -3.44 1.17 19.89
N PHE A 105 -2.18 1.48 19.59
CA PHE A 105 -1.34 2.22 20.53
C PHE A 105 -1.82 3.66 20.72
N SER A 106 -2.28 4.34 19.68
CA SER A 106 -2.85 5.69 19.84
C SER A 106 -4.10 5.67 20.70
N ALA A 107 -5.00 4.70 20.53
CA ALA A 107 -6.20 4.58 21.37
C ALA A 107 -5.86 4.33 22.84
N ILE A 108 -4.89 3.48 23.14
CA ILE A 108 -4.44 3.21 24.52
C ILE A 108 -3.81 4.46 25.13
N LEU A 109 -2.87 5.09 24.42
CA LEU A 109 -2.10 6.26 24.90
C LEU A 109 -2.94 7.53 25.02
N MET A 110 -4.05 7.62 24.30
CA MET A 110 -5.03 8.70 24.51
C MET A 110 -5.69 8.65 25.88
N VAL A 111 -5.92 7.45 26.42
CA VAL A 111 -6.57 7.26 27.74
C VAL A 111 -5.56 7.42 28.88
N SER A 112 -4.43 6.71 28.80
CA SER A 112 -3.44 6.69 29.87
C SER A 112 -2.04 6.35 29.37
N PRO A 113 -0.97 6.86 30.04
CA PRO A 113 0.39 6.47 29.73
C PRO A 113 0.65 5.01 30.12
N ILE A 114 1.46 4.31 29.34
CA ILE A 114 1.92 2.96 29.65
C ILE A 114 3.21 3.08 30.45
N LYS A 115 3.17 2.65 31.73
CA LYS A 115 4.34 2.65 32.61
C LYS A 115 5.02 1.29 32.53
N LEU A 116 6.28 1.28 32.15
CA LEU A 116 7.20 0.14 32.18
C LEU A 116 8.21 0.38 33.32
N GLU A 117 8.91 -0.67 33.76
CA GLU A 117 9.83 -0.59 34.92
C GLU A 117 10.84 0.57 34.84
N HIS A 118 11.33 0.88 33.64
CA HIS A 118 12.35 1.93 33.43
C HIS A 118 11.92 3.03 32.46
N THR A 119 10.71 2.96 31.89
CA THR A 119 10.30 3.89 30.83
C THR A 119 8.79 4.15 30.91
N THR A 120 8.38 5.39 30.59
CA THR A 120 6.97 5.73 30.45
C THR A 120 6.68 6.10 28.99
N LEU A 121 5.80 5.32 28.36
CA LEU A 121 5.29 5.63 27.03
C LEU A 121 4.12 6.60 27.19
N ASP A 122 4.27 7.83 26.71
CA ASP A 122 3.27 8.89 26.84
C ASP A 122 3.10 9.62 25.49
N TYR A 123 2.79 10.90 25.51
CA TYR A 123 2.51 11.75 24.34
C TYR A 123 3.60 11.71 23.26
N HIS A 124 4.88 11.55 23.62
CA HIS A 124 5.94 11.31 22.63
C HIS A 124 5.70 10.07 21.80
N THR A 125 5.37 8.96 22.45
CA THR A 125 5.03 7.72 21.76
C THR A 125 3.72 7.85 20.98
N LEU A 126 2.74 8.58 21.53
CA LEU A 126 1.48 8.88 20.85
C LEU A 126 1.71 9.61 19.51
N LEU A 127 2.66 10.54 19.46
CA LEU A 127 3.01 11.25 18.24
C LEU A 127 3.50 10.27 17.14
N PHE A 128 4.40 9.33 17.49
CA PHE A 128 4.88 8.33 16.54
C PHE A 128 3.81 7.34 16.11
N THR A 129 2.96 6.89 17.03
CA THR A 129 1.87 5.96 16.71
C THR A 129 0.78 6.62 15.87
N SER A 130 0.49 7.89 16.10
CA SER A 130 -0.39 8.70 15.26
C SER A 130 0.21 8.92 13.86
N GLY A 131 1.51 9.16 13.76
CA GLY A 131 2.22 9.22 12.49
C GLY A 131 2.15 7.89 11.74
N ALA A 132 2.34 6.76 12.43
CA ALA A 132 2.19 5.43 11.84
C ALA A 132 0.76 5.18 11.33
N LEU A 133 -0.26 5.63 12.06
CA LEU A 133 -1.66 5.57 11.65
C LEU A 133 -1.90 6.34 10.35
N VAL A 134 -1.44 7.58 10.25
CA VAL A 134 -1.58 8.44 9.07
C VAL A 134 -0.85 7.84 7.87
N ILE A 135 0.40 7.39 8.04
CA ILE A 135 1.17 6.75 6.98
C ILE A 135 0.51 5.44 6.54
N GLY A 136 0.08 4.61 7.49
CA GLY A 136 -0.63 3.36 7.19
C GLY A 136 -1.90 3.58 6.38
N PHE A 137 -2.69 4.58 6.75
CA PHE A 137 -3.88 4.99 6.01
C PHE A 137 -3.54 5.45 4.59
N GLN A 138 -2.51 6.28 4.42
CA GLN A 138 -2.04 6.72 3.12
C GLN A 138 -1.61 5.55 2.22
N PHE A 139 -0.92 4.55 2.76
CA PHE A 139 -0.58 3.34 2.02
C PHE A 139 -1.82 2.60 1.51
N ILE A 140 -2.88 2.52 2.31
CA ILE A 140 -4.15 1.88 1.91
C ILE A 140 -4.81 2.67 0.78
N LEU A 141 -4.81 3.99 0.84
CA LEU A 141 -5.32 4.84 -0.23
C LEU A 141 -4.51 4.63 -1.53
N PHE A 142 -3.19 4.60 -1.43
CA PHE A 142 -2.32 4.31 -2.58
C PHE A 142 -2.54 2.91 -3.15
N TYR A 143 -2.81 1.90 -2.32
CA TYR A 143 -3.22 0.58 -2.81
C TYR A 143 -4.46 0.67 -3.70
N GLY A 144 -5.48 1.41 -3.28
CA GLY A 144 -6.70 1.63 -4.05
C GLY A 144 -6.41 2.26 -5.42
N LEU A 145 -5.69 3.39 -5.42
CA LEU A 145 -5.33 4.13 -6.64
C LEU A 145 -4.46 3.30 -7.60
N THR A 146 -3.43 2.63 -7.07
CA THR A 146 -2.53 1.79 -7.88
C THR A 146 -3.27 0.63 -8.49
N LYS A 147 -4.22 0.04 -7.77
CA LYS A 147 -5.03 -1.06 -8.29
C LYS A 147 -5.93 -0.59 -9.43
N VAL A 148 -6.56 0.57 -9.32
CA VAL A 148 -7.37 1.18 -10.39
C VAL A 148 -6.50 1.41 -11.62
N TYR A 149 -5.40 2.13 -11.46
CA TYR A 149 -4.47 2.40 -12.53
C TYR A 149 -3.96 1.12 -13.22
N ALA A 150 -3.56 0.12 -12.45
CA ALA A 150 -3.04 -1.13 -12.99
C ALA A 150 -4.09 -1.91 -13.80
N VAL A 151 -5.37 -1.86 -13.41
CA VAL A 151 -6.45 -2.49 -14.18
C VAL A 151 -6.73 -1.72 -15.47
N GLU A 152 -6.74 -0.40 -15.43
CA GLU A 152 -6.97 0.44 -16.62
C GLU A 152 -5.86 0.33 -17.64
N GLN A 153 -4.60 0.24 -17.19
CA GLN A 153 -3.45 0.01 -18.05
C GLN A 153 -3.34 -1.46 -18.55
N GLY A 154 -4.29 -2.33 -18.19
CA GLY A 154 -4.27 -3.76 -18.56
C GLY A 154 -3.12 -4.55 -17.92
N LEU A 155 -2.54 -4.03 -16.83
CA LEU A 155 -1.52 -4.75 -16.06
C LEU A 155 -2.13 -5.80 -15.15
N LEU A 156 -3.35 -5.55 -14.66
CA LEU A 156 -4.13 -6.48 -13.84
C LEU A 156 -5.48 -6.78 -14.50
N PRO A 157 -6.00 -8.01 -14.38
CA PRO A 157 -7.32 -8.36 -14.90
C PRO A 157 -8.43 -7.64 -14.12
N LYS A 158 -9.49 -7.25 -14.83
CA LYS A 158 -10.73 -6.76 -14.21
C LYS A 158 -11.33 -7.89 -13.37
N SER A 159 -11.67 -7.59 -12.12
CA SER A 159 -12.31 -8.55 -11.21
C SER A 159 -13.60 -7.96 -10.64
N ASN A 160 -14.55 -8.82 -10.24
CA ASN A 160 -15.81 -8.39 -9.62
C ASN A 160 -15.58 -7.53 -8.36
N LYS A 161 -14.45 -7.73 -7.65
CA LYS A 161 -14.06 -6.88 -6.50
C LYS A 161 -13.67 -5.47 -6.91
N TYR A 162 -13.09 -5.32 -8.11
CA TYR A 162 -12.75 -4.02 -8.67
C TYR A 162 -14.01 -3.21 -9.00
N GLU A 163 -15.00 -3.82 -9.62
CA GLU A 163 -16.27 -3.15 -9.94
C GLU A 163 -17.03 -2.75 -8.68
N LYS A 164 -17.12 -3.64 -7.69
CA LYS A 164 -17.74 -3.32 -6.39
C LYS A 164 -17.05 -2.16 -5.66
N MET A 165 -15.74 -2.03 -5.78
CA MET A 165 -15.00 -0.93 -5.18
C MET A 165 -15.44 0.43 -5.74
N PHE A 166 -15.65 0.54 -7.06
CA PHE A 166 -16.16 1.77 -7.69
C PHE A 166 -17.61 2.08 -7.32
N GLN A 167 -18.43 1.05 -7.10
CA GLN A 167 -19.82 1.23 -6.67
C GLN A 167 -19.94 1.71 -5.22
N GLN A 168 -18.99 1.32 -4.36
CA GLN A 168 -19.00 1.65 -2.93
C GLN A 168 -18.31 2.96 -2.60
N ILE A 169 -17.22 3.30 -3.31
CA ILE A 169 -16.43 4.52 -3.10
C ILE A 169 -16.94 5.59 -4.06
N ASN A 170 -17.92 6.38 -3.61
CA ASN A 170 -18.43 7.54 -4.32
C ASN A 170 -17.77 8.81 -3.82
N LEU A 171 -17.61 9.79 -4.71
CA LEU A 171 -17.05 11.10 -4.40
C LEU A 171 -17.76 11.75 -3.21
N GLU A 172 -19.11 11.78 -3.26
CA GLU A 172 -19.92 12.44 -2.24
C GLU A 172 -19.70 11.81 -0.86
N LYS A 173 -19.68 10.48 -0.76
CA LYS A 173 -19.42 9.78 0.51
C LYS A 173 -18.03 10.09 1.07
N GLY A 174 -17.03 10.14 0.18
CA GLY A 174 -15.67 10.48 0.58
C GLY A 174 -15.53 11.93 1.04
N LEU A 175 -16.19 12.87 0.36
CA LEU A 175 -16.23 14.29 0.76
C LEU A 175 -16.95 14.47 2.11
N ILE A 176 -18.10 13.82 2.30
CA ILE A 176 -18.85 13.90 3.56
C ILE A 176 -18.01 13.28 4.70
N PHE A 177 -17.49 12.08 4.53
CA PHE A 177 -16.71 11.42 5.56
C PHE A 177 -15.44 12.18 5.91
N GLY A 178 -14.69 12.65 4.88
CA GLY A 178 -13.50 13.46 5.09
C GLY A 178 -13.82 14.82 5.73
N GLY A 179 -14.93 15.45 5.33
CA GLY A 179 -15.42 16.69 5.93
C GLY A 179 -15.77 16.53 7.42
N VAL A 180 -16.47 15.44 7.78
CA VAL A 180 -16.79 15.12 9.17
C VAL A 180 -15.51 14.93 10.00
N LEU A 181 -14.50 14.20 9.47
CA LEU A 181 -13.22 14.06 10.16
C LEU A 181 -12.51 15.40 10.37
N ILE A 182 -12.51 16.29 9.38
CA ILE A 182 -11.91 17.62 9.51
C ILE A 182 -12.63 18.42 10.58
N ILE A 183 -13.97 18.43 10.60
CA ILE A 183 -14.75 19.14 11.62
C ILE A 183 -14.44 18.62 13.03
N ILE A 184 -14.42 17.29 13.23
CA ILE A 184 -14.05 16.68 14.52
C ILE A 184 -12.63 17.10 14.91
N GLY A 185 -11.67 17.02 13.98
CA GLY A 185 -10.30 17.41 14.25
C GLY A 185 -10.13 18.90 14.59
N LEU A 186 -10.90 19.77 13.92
CA LEU A 186 -10.93 21.20 14.24
C LEU A 186 -11.51 21.46 15.63
N ILE A 187 -12.59 20.79 16.01
CA ILE A 187 -13.18 20.91 17.35
C ILE A 187 -12.16 20.50 18.42
N LEU A 188 -11.48 19.36 18.24
CA LEU A 188 -10.44 18.90 19.17
C LEU A 188 -9.28 19.89 19.26
N SER A 189 -8.83 20.41 18.12
CA SER A 189 -7.72 21.37 18.05
C SER A 189 -8.10 22.72 18.69
N CYS A 190 -9.31 23.20 18.45
CA CYS A 190 -9.83 24.42 19.07
C CYS A 190 -9.97 24.25 20.60
N TRP A 191 -10.43 23.09 21.04
CA TRP A 191 -10.51 22.82 22.47
C TRP A 191 -9.12 22.76 23.12
N ALA A 192 -8.18 22.11 22.52
CA ALA A 192 -6.80 22.10 23.00
C ALA A 192 -6.18 23.51 23.04
N PHE A 193 -6.43 24.32 22.01
CA PHE A 193 -5.98 25.71 21.96
C PHE A 193 -6.64 26.55 23.06
N TYR A 194 -7.95 26.40 23.27
CA TYR A 194 -8.68 27.09 24.33
C TYR A 194 -8.12 26.74 25.73
N SER A 195 -7.88 25.46 26.00
CA SER A 195 -7.26 25.02 27.25
C SER A 195 -5.85 25.60 27.47
N TRP A 196 -5.11 25.80 26.39
CA TRP A 196 -3.79 26.45 26.45
C TRP A 196 -3.90 27.96 26.64
N PHE A 197 -4.92 28.58 26.07
CA PHE A 197 -5.20 30.02 26.23
C PHE A 197 -5.59 30.34 27.67
N GLU A 198 -6.33 29.51 28.38
CA GLU A 198 -6.70 29.69 29.78
C GLU A 198 -5.48 29.77 30.72
N ILE A 199 -4.36 29.17 30.39
CA ILE A 199 -3.09 29.26 31.13
C ILE A 199 -2.17 30.38 30.62
N ASN A 200 -2.72 31.40 29.93
CA ASN A 200 -2.01 32.50 29.32
C ASN A 200 -0.88 32.08 28.37
N LEU A 201 -1.07 31.01 27.62
CA LEU A 201 -0.11 30.43 26.67
C LEU A 201 1.23 30.04 27.32
N GLY A 202 1.20 29.76 28.63
CA GLY A 202 2.38 29.35 29.41
C GLY A 202 2.74 27.86 29.18
N ASP A 203 3.60 27.37 30.07
CA ASP A 203 4.04 25.95 29.99
C ASP A 203 2.90 25.00 30.15
N ILE A 204 2.79 24.04 29.22
CA ILE A 204 1.77 23.02 29.23
C ILE A 204 2.19 21.89 30.18
N ASN A 205 1.81 22.03 31.46
CA ASN A 205 2.01 20.97 32.48
C ASN A 205 1.00 19.83 32.37
N ASN A 206 -0.04 19.97 31.52
CA ASN A 206 -1.10 18.99 31.34
C ASN A 206 -0.87 18.17 30.08
N ASN A 207 -0.37 16.94 30.23
CA ASN A 207 -0.16 15.99 29.14
C ASN A 207 -1.46 15.70 28.34
N GLN A 208 -2.62 15.93 28.92
CA GLN A 208 -3.91 15.70 28.25
C GLN A 208 -4.14 16.69 27.10
N THR A 209 -3.79 17.97 27.28
CA THR A 209 -3.90 18.98 26.21
C THR A 209 -3.03 18.60 25.00
N ILE A 210 -1.82 18.10 25.23
CA ILE A 210 -0.92 17.66 24.17
C ILE A 210 -1.50 16.44 23.43
N ARG A 211 -2.07 15.47 24.15
CA ARG A 211 -2.71 14.29 23.55
C ARG A 211 -3.88 14.66 22.65
N ILE A 212 -4.74 15.58 23.12
CA ILE A 212 -5.87 16.07 22.32
C ILE A 212 -5.42 16.83 21.09
N SER A 213 -4.36 17.64 21.19
CA SER A 213 -3.76 18.32 20.04
C SER A 213 -3.28 17.33 18.98
N ILE A 214 -2.57 16.27 19.40
CA ILE A 214 -2.11 15.22 18.49
C ILE A 214 -3.29 14.51 17.81
N ALA A 215 -4.34 14.17 18.58
CA ALA A 215 -5.54 13.54 18.04
C ALA A 215 -6.27 14.46 17.05
N GLY A 216 -6.39 15.75 17.35
CA GLY A 216 -7.01 16.77 16.49
C GLY A 216 -6.30 16.86 15.14
N ILE A 217 -4.97 17.05 15.15
CA ILE A 217 -4.15 17.14 13.94
C ILE A 217 -4.23 15.81 13.14
N THR A 218 -4.13 14.66 13.82
CA THR A 218 -4.21 13.35 13.17
C THR A 218 -5.54 13.18 12.44
N THR A 219 -6.64 13.56 13.07
CA THR A 219 -7.99 13.44 12.50
C THR A 219 -8.18 14.38 11.30
N ILE A 220 -7.64 15.61 11.36
CA ILE A 220 -7.62 16.54 10.22
C ILE A 220 -6.86 15.93 9.04
N LEU A 221 -5.66 15.39 9.28
CA LEU A 221 -4.83 14.80 8.24
C LEU A 221 -5.54 13.61 7.56
N LEU A 222 -6.20 12.74 8.33
CA LEU A 222 -6.99 11.62 7.79
C LEU A 222 -8.18 12.14 6.95
N GLY A 223 -8.83 13.19 7.40
CA GLY A 223 -9.94 13.82 6.67
C GLY A 223 -9.49 14.42 5.33
N VAL A 224 -8.39 15.19 5.33
CA VAL A 224 -7.82 15.77 4.12
C VAL A 224 -7.39 14.69 3.14
N GLN A 225 -6.69 13.66 3.61
CA GLN A 225 -6.28 12.52 2.76
C GLN A 225 -7.49 11.82 2.14
N THR A 226 -8.58 11.65 2.91
CA THR A 226 -9.82 11.03 2.42
C THR A 226 -10.45 11.85 1.30
N ILE A 227 -10.52 13.19 1.45
CA ILE A 227 -11.05 14.09 0.43
C ILE A 227 -10.20 14.03 -0.84
N LEU A 228 -8.88 14.19 -0.71
CA LEU A 228 -7.95 14.15 -1.84
C LEU A 228 -8.01 12.81 -2.58
N PHE A 229 -8.08 11.72 -1.85
CA PHE A 229 -8.25 10.39 -2.43
C PHE A 229 -9.56 10.28 -3.22
N SER A 230 -10.68 10.74 -2.64
CA SER A 230 -12.00 10.63 -3.27
C SER A 230 -12.09 11.45 -4.54
N LEU A 231 -11.50 12.66 -4.55
CA LEU A 231 -11.39 13.49 -5.75
C LEU A 231 -10.57 12.79 -6.83
N TYR A 232 -9.38 12.30 -6.49
CA TYR A 232 -8.52 11.63 -7.47
C TYR A 232 -9.12 10.32 -7.97
N PHE A 233 -9.74 9.55 -7.09
CA PHE A 233 -10.45 8.32 -7.44
C PHE A 233 -11.61 8.57 -8.40
N SER A 234 -12.37 9.67 -8.19
CA SER A 234 -13.44 10.09 -9.09
C SER A 234 -12.92 10.47 -10.47
N ILE A 235 -11.79 11.22 -10.54
CA ILE A 235 -11.15 11.57 -11.82
C ILE A 235 -10.77 10.31 -12.60
N LEU A 236 -10.19 9.29 -11.94
CA LEU A 236 -9.87 8.02 -12.59
C LEU A 236 -11.12 7.26 -13.05
N GLY A 237 -12.26 7.46 -12.40
CA GLY A 237 -13.54 6.84 -12.75
C GLY A 237 -14.28 7.51 -13.91
N LEU A 238 -13.95 8.76 -14.27
CA LEU A 238 -14.62 9.51 -15.34
C LEU A 238 -14.41 8.91 -16.75
N ASN A 239 -13.41 8.09 -16.93
CA ASN A 239 -13.10 7.40 -18.18
C ASN A 239 -13.87 6.07 -18.35
N LYS A 240 -14.93 5.86 -17.57
CA LYS A 240 -15.83 4.70 -17.63
C LYS A 240 -17.23 5.13 -18.02
#